data_a5a91796cd1b1b22a8914c3e5612e295
#
_entry.id   a5a91796cd1b1b22a8914c3e5612e295
#
_cell.length_a   1.000
_cell.length_b   1.000
_cell.length_c   1.000
_cell.angle_alpha   90.00
_cell.angle_beta   90.00
_cell.angle_gamma   90.00
#
_symmetry.space_group_name_H-M   'P 1'
#
loop_
_entity.id
_entity.type
_entity.pdbx_description
1 polymer ?
#
loop_
_entity_poly.entity_id
_entity_poly.type
_entity_poly.pdbx_seq_one_letter_code
_entity_poly.pdbx_strand_id
1 'polypeptide(L)'
;MNIKNVKKLLSKKLKNIFITRSAKEADFTVVYGVNEKKFIKNKHKIVSLSTCTGNAAAPFLKIVNEEFNIQNGFLTTIHPVLSSEKSLDGPNRLPQLGRASKNVKLIDTAISKSVIEVLPNLSGKIALEAMSYRIPTDIVSSVYGVLKIKKKVTKDDFIKTISKKMNPKFLGVCYGSFKKERVSLDYIKDSRSSILSSFRTSINDDLLSFHLWHDNEYAYCRRIYDAIMQLSR
;
A
#
# COMPACT_ATOMS: atom_id res chain seq x y z
N MET A 1 -10.31 7.03 17.06
CA MET A 1 -9.50 6.66 18.24
C MET A 1 -8.39 7.70 18.37
N ASN A 2 -8.28 8.36 19.51
CA ASN A 2 -7.27 9.40 19.76
C ASN A 2 -5.99 8.72 20.30
N ILE A 3 -4.85 8.94 19.65
CA ILE A 3 -3.56 8.32 20.04
C ILE A 3 -3.12 8.74 21.45
N LYS A 4 -3.48 9.95 21.90
CA LYS A 4 -3.23 10.35 23.30
C LYS A 4 -3.86 9.36 24.31
N ASN A 5 -5.06 8.84 23.99
CA ASN A 5 -5.72 7.83 24.83
C ASN A 5 -5.05 6.45 24.71
N VAL A 6 -4.52 6.13 23.53
CA VAL A 6 -3.78 4.88 23.31
C VAL A 6 -2.48 4.87 24.13
N LYS A 7 -1.78 6.00 24.21
CA LYS A 7 -0.56 6.12 25.03
C LYS A 7 -0.77 5.79 26.51
N LYS A 8 -1.96 6.09 27.04
CA LYS A 8 -2.31 5.78 28.44
C LYS A 8 -2.39 4.27 28.74
N LEU A 9 -2.52 3.43 27.71
CA LEU A 9 -2.55 1.98 27.86
C LEU A 9 -1.15 1.37 28.07
N LEU A 10 -0.09 2.10 27.72
CA LEU A 10 1.29 1.65 27.91
C LEU A 10 1.58 1.45 29.40
N SER A 11 2.25 0.36 29.74
CA SER A 11 2.59 -0.02 31.10
C SER A 11 3.88 -0.84 31.13
N LYS A 12 4.34 -1.25 32.32
CA LYS A 12 5.48 -2.16 32.47
C LYS A 12 5.26 -3.49 31.71
N LYS A 13 4.00 -3.95 31.60
CA LYS A 13 3.63 -5.19 30.90
C LYS A 13 3.35 -4.95 29.41
N LEU A 14 2.69 -3.85 29.06
CA LEU A 14 2.36 -3.50 27.65
C LEU A 14 3.36 -2.49 27.12
N LYS A 15 4.39 -2.95 26.42
CA LYS A 15 5.51 -2.12 25.97
C LYS A 15 5.30 -1.47 24.60
N ASN A 16 4.57 -2.13 23.71
CA ASN A 16 4.30 -1.63 22.35
C ASN A 16 2.83 -1.84 21.99
N ILE A 17 2.27 -0.91 21.22
CA ILE A 17 0.91 -0.97 20.72
C ILE A 17 0.97 -0.83 19.19
N PHE A 18 0.37 -1.80 18.51
CA PHE A 18 0.27 -1.81 17.05
C PHE A 18 -1.11 -1.32 16.62
N ILE A 19 -1.13 -0.35 15.69
CA ILE A 19 -2.36 0.26 15.16
C ILE A 19 -2.52 -0.18 13.70
N THR A 20 -3.60 -0.87 13.40
CA THR A 20 -3.91 -1.43 12.08
C THR A 20 -4.53 -0.41 11.13
N ARG A 21 -3.98 0.81 11.07
CA ARG A 21 -4.32 1.90 10.17
C ARG A 21 -3.21 2.92 10.13
N SER A 22 -3.23 3.82 9.15
CA SER A 22 -2.36 4.99 9.17
C SER A 22 -2.63 5.86 10.41
N ALA A 23 -1.58 6.29 11.08
CA ALA A 23 -1.64 7.08 12.30
C ALA A 23 -0.44 8.05 12.35
N LYS A 24 -0.70 9.33 12.03
CA LYS A 24 0.33 10.37 11.96
C LYS A 24 1.11 10.58 13.27
N GLU A 25 0.45 10.33 14.40
CA GLU A 25 1.04 10.52 15.72
C GLU A 25 1.69 9.24 16.27
N ALA A 26 1.80 8.17 15.47
CA ALA A 26 2.57 6.99 15.82
C ALA A 26 4.06 7.32 15.88
N ASP A 27 4.78 6.64 16.77
CA ASP A 27 6.23 6.82 16.90
C ASP A 27 6.98 6.24 15.68
N PHE A 28 6.35 5.29 14.99
CA PHE A 28 6.89 4.64 13.80
C PHE A 28 5.77 4.06 12.93
N THR A 29 5.87 4.24 11.62
CA THR A 29 5.03 3.53 10.66
C THR A 29 5.85 2.45 9.98
N VAL A 30 5.35 1.21 10.02
CA VAL A 30 6.01 0.07 9.40
C VAL A 30 5.18 -0.48 8.23
N VAL A 31 5.89 -0.79 7.15
CA VAL A 31 5.43 -1.68 6.08
C VAL A 31 6.42 -2.82 5.99
N TYR A 32 5.93 -4.02 6.24
CA TYR A 32 6.75 -5.23 6.24
C TYR A 32 7.39 -5.49 4.86
N GLY A 33 8.69 -5.78 4.85
CA GLY A 33 9.50 -5.88 3.64
C GLY A 33 10.07 -4.54 3.13
N VAL A 34 9.72 -3.43 3.78
CA VAL A 34 10.20 -2.10 3.39
C VAL A 34 11.13 -1.52 4.45
N ASN A 35 10.66 -1.39 5.68
CA ASN A 35 11.39 -0.66 6.72
C ASN A 35 11.34 -1.31 8.11
N GLU A 36 10.86 -2.53 8.26
CA GLU A 36 10.74 -3.23 9.54
C GLU A 36 12.07 -3.32 10.31
N LYS A 37 13.20 -3.38 9.58
CA LYS A 37 14.54 -3.42 10.18
C LYS A 37 14.94 -2.11 10.88
N LYS A 38 14.22 -1.02 10.63
CA LYS A 38 14.45 0.27 11.29
C LYS A 38 13.66 0.42 12.58
N PHE A 39 12.81 -0.56 12.92
CA PHE A 39 12.07 -0.58 14.16
C PHE A 39 13.02 -0.73 15.37
N ILE A 40 12.80 0.10 16.39
CA ILE A 40 13.54 0.05 17.66
C ILE A 40 12.54 -0.12 18.78
N LYS A 41 12.48 -1.35 19.35
CA LYS A 41 11.47 -1.80 20.33
C LYS A 41 11.32 -0.86 21.54
N ASN A 42 12.45 -0.37 22.05
CA ASN A 42 12.43 0.51 23.23
C ASN A 42 12.09 1.97 22.93
N LYS A 43 12.21 2.40 21.67
CA LYS A 43 11.93 3.76 21.22
C LYS A 43 10.51 3.90 20.65
N HIS A 44 10.11 2.98 19.80
CA HIS A 44 8.84 3.05 19.06
C HIS A 44 7.74 2.31 19.84
N LYS A 45 7.03 3.04 20.69
CA LYS A 45 5.99 2.47 21.56
C LYS A 45 4.66 2.29 20.87
N ILE A 46 4.30 3.23 20.01
CA ILE A 46 3.10 3.18 19.19
C ILE A 46 3.51 3.04 17.73
N VAL A 47 3.11 1.94 17.12
CA VAL A 47 3.49 1.56 15.78
C VAL A 47 2.25 1.50 14.88
N SER A 48 2.25 2.30 13.82
CA SER A 48 1.27 2.21 12.75
C SER A 48 1.67 1.11 11.77
N LEU A 49 0.74 0.24 11.40
CA LEU A 49 0.95 -0.78 10.37
C LEU A 49 0.52 -0.29 8.97
N SER A 50 0.47 1.04 8.78
CA SER A 50 0.11 1.70 7.53
C SER A 50 -1.33 1.36 7.09
N THR A 51 -1.61 1.38 5.80
CA THR A 51 -2.89 1.02 5.19
C THR A 51 -2.73 -0.20 4.29
N CYS A 52 -3.84 -0.84 3.90
CA CYS A 52 -3.83 -1.94 2.93
C CYS A 52 -3.11 -1.55 1.63
N THR A 53 -3.45 -0.38 1.09
CA THR A 53 -2.85 0.14 -0.15
C THR A 53 -1.39 0.56 0.04
N GLY A 54 -1.04 1.11 1.22
CA GLY A 54 0.35 1.42 1.57
C GLY A 54 1.22 0.16 1.62
N ASN A 55 0.70 -0.92 2.20
CA ASN A 55 1.37 -2.23 2.22
C ASN A 55 1.46 -2.88 0.84
N ALA A 56 0.56 -2.56 -0.08
CA ALA A 56 0.63 -3.04 -1.46
C ALA A 56 1.62 -2.22 -2.30
N ALA A 57 1.56 -0.90 -2.24
CA ALA A 57 2.33 -0.03 -3.13
C ALA A 57 3.80 0.15 -2.69
N ALA A 58 4.06 0.34 -1.38
CA ALA A 58 5.38 0.73 -0.91
C ALA A 58 6.50 -0.28 -1.24
N PRO A 59 6.30 -1.59 -1.10
CA PRO A 59 7.33 -2.55 -1.46
C PRO A 59 7.67 -2.52 -2.96
N PHE A 60 6.66 -2.42 -3.84
CA PHE A 60 6.88 -2.31 -5.28
C PHE A 60 7.61 -1.01 -5.62
N LEU A 61 7.15 0.13 -5.09
CA LEU A 61 7.77 1.44 -5.33
C LEU A 61 9.20 1.51 -4.79
N LYS A 62 9.51 0.78 -3.69
CA LYS A 62 10.87 0.63 -3.20
C LYS A 62 11.78 0.04 -4.28
N ILE A 63 11.37 -1.10 -4.85
CA ILE A 63 12.16 -1.77 -5.90
C ILE A 63 12.30 -0.85 -7.13
N VAL A 64 11.21 -0.24 -7.58
CA VAL A 64 11.24 0.67 -8.73
C VAL A 64 12.17 1.85 -8.48
N ASN A 65 12.15 2.42 -7.27
CA ASN A 65 13.03 3.52 -6.94
C ASN A 65 14.51 3.11 -6.86
N GLU A 66 14.81 1.98 -6.25
CA GLU A 66 16.18 1.46 -6.11
C GLU A 66 16.80 1.11 -7.48
N GLU A 67 16.02 0.56 -8.41
CA GLU A 67 16.50 0.09 -9.69
C GLU A 67 16.43 1.13 -10.82
N PHE A 68 15.40 2.01 -10.78
CA PHE A 68 15.08 2.89 -11.91
C PHE A 68 15.00 4.37 -11.54
N ASN A 69 15.07 4.72 -10.24
CA ASN A 69 15.10 6.09 -9.72
C ASN A 69 13.87 6.91 -10.13
N ILE A 70 12.81 6.81 -9.34
CA ILE A 70 11.56 7.54 -9.53
C ILE A 70 11.82 9.04 -9.37
N GLN A 71 11.34 9.85 -10.31
CA GLN A 71 11.43 11.30 -10.28
C GLN A 71 10.13 11.97 -9.81
N ASN A 72 9.01 11.51 -10.31
CA ASN A 72 7.66 11.90 -9.90
C ASN A 72 6.65 10.86 -10.34
N GLY A 73 5.39 11.04 -9.96
CA GLY A 73 4.35 10.13 -10.43
C GLY A 73 3.00 10.38 -9.83
N PHE A 74 2.05 9.64 -10.37
CA PHE A 74 0.66 9.68 -9.97
C PHE A 74 0.15 8.26 -9.69
N LEU A 75 -0.56 8.10 -8.59
CA LEU A 75 -1.15 6.82 -8.18
C LEU A 75 -2.68 6.94 -8.11
N THR A 76 -3.36 5.99 -8.70
CA THR A 76 -4.80 5.86 -8.60
C THR A 76 -5.14 4.55 -7.92
N THR A 77 -5.84 4.62 -6.80
CA THR A 77 -6.38 3.43 -6.13
C THR A 77 -7.80 3.20 -6.58
N ILE A 78 -8.10 1.96 -6.97
CA ILE A 78 -9.46 1.48 -7.23
C ILE A 78 -9.78 0.53 -6.10
N HIS A 79 -10.67 0.96 -5.19
CA HIS A 79 -10.90 0.30 -3.91
C HIS A 79 -12.37 -0.10 -3.77
N PRO A 80 -12.69 -1.29 -3.28
CA PRO A 80 -14.06 -1.70 -2.98
C PRO A 80 -14.68 -0.83 -1.89
N VAL A 81 -15.98 -0.97 -1.73
CA VAL A 81 -16.71 -0.32 -0.64
C VAL A 81 -16.18 -0.75 0.72
N LEU A 82 -16.32 0.11 1.72
CA LEU A 82 -15.98 -0.20 3.10
C LEU A 82 -17.25 -0.45 3.92
N SER A 83 -17.14 -1.24 4.97
CA SER A 83 -18.25 -1.49 5.92
C SER A 83 -18.84 -0.22 6.55
N SER A 84 -18.07 0.87 6.59
CA SER A 84 -18.53 2.18 7.04
C SER A 84 -19.37 2.94 6.01
N GLU A 85 -19.41 2.48 4.77
CA GLU A 85 -20.19 3.12 3.72
C GLU A 85 -21.65 2.64 3.76
N LYS A 86 -22.56 3.58 3.56
CA LYS A 86 -23.99 3.31 3.66
C LYS A 86 -24.51 2.61 2.39
N SER A 87 -25.46 1.71 2.55
CA SER A 87 -26.18 1.08 1.44
C SER A 87 -27.17 2.03 0.77
N LEU A 88 -27.71 2.99 1.55
CA LEU A 88 -28.60 4.06 1.09
C LEU A 88 -27.98 5.43 1.33
N ASP A 89 -28.44 6.44 0.60
CA ASP A 89 -28.05 7.83 0.82
C ASP A 89 -28.34 8.28 2.25
N GLY A 90 -27.46 9.05 2.82
CA GLY A 90 -27.63 9.58 4.16
C GLY A 90 -26.56 10.61 4.54
N PRO A 91 -26.74 11.29 5.67
CA PRO A 91 -25.84 12.35 6.08
C PRO A 91 -24.41 11.83 6.31
N ASN A 92 -23.43 12.59 5.82
CA ASN A 92 -22.00 12.37 6.08
C ASN A 92 -21.28 13.71 6.02
N ARG A 93 -20.18 13.83 6.77
CA ARG A 93 -19.34 15.03 6.76
C ARG A 93 -18.81 15.36 5.36
N LEU A 94 -18.47 14.31 4.58
CA LEU A 94 -18.08 14.43 3.18
C LEU A 94 -19.28 13.99 2.32
N PRO A 95 -19.89 14.89 1.53
CA PRO A 95 -21.11 14.60 0.78
C PRO A 95 -21.02 13.33 -0.08
N GLN A 96 -19.88 13.12 -0.75
CA GLN A 96 -19.67 11.93 -1.58
C GLN A 96 -19.69 10.62 -0.78
N LEU A 97 -19.30 10.63 0.49
CA LEU A 97 -19.35 9.46 1.36
C LEU A 97 -20.76 9.22 1.94
N GLY A 98 -21.63 10.23 1.89
CA GLY A 98 -23.04 10.09 2.23
C GLY A 98 -23.87 9.42 1.15
N ARG A 99 -23.36 9.30 -0.07
CA ARG A 99 -24.06 8.60 -1.16
C ARG A 99 -23.95 7.09 -0.99
N ALA A 100 -24.98 6.40 -1.48
CA ALA A 100 -25.07 4.94 -1.42
C ALA A 100 -23.83 4.23 -2.01
N SER A 101 -23.49 3.08 -1.48
CA SER A 101 -22.32 2.30 -1.89
C SER A 101 -22.33 1.85 -3.36
N LYS A 102 -23.50 1.88 -4.00
CA LYS A 102 -23.67 1.59 -5.45
C LYS A 102 -23.04 2.63 -6.38
N ASN A 103 -22.62 3.80 -5.85
CA ASN A 103 -22.00 4.85 -6.66
C ASN A 103 -20.48 4.68 -6.73
N VAL A 104 -19.89 5.06 -7.86
CA VAL A 104 -18.45 5.32 -7.95
C VAL A 104 -18.16 6.65 -7.26
N LYS A 105 -17.24 6.66 -6.32
CA LYS A 105 -16.90 7.86 -5.54
C LYS A 105 -15.43 8.18 -5.71
N LEU A 106 -15.12 9.44 -5.95
CA LEU A 106 -13.75 9.95 -5.91
C LEU A 106 -13.49 10.50 -4.50
N ILE A 107 -12.44 10.01 -3.86
CA ILE A 107 -12.07 10.40 -2.51
C ILE A 107 -10.56 10.64 -2.39
N ASP A 108 -10.19 11.45 -1.42
CA ASP A 108 -8.79 11.62 -1.07
C ASP A 108 -8.20 10.32 -0.49
N THR A 109 -6.93 10.09 -0.78
CA THR A 109 -6.20 8.94 -0.28
C THR A 109 -4.92 9.35 0.44
N ALA A 110 -4.56 8.59 1.44
CA ALA A 110 -3.31 8.77 2.17
C ALA A 110 -2.14 7.97 1.58
N ILE A 111 -2.32 7.32 0.43
CA ILE A 111 -1.32 6.39 -0.12
C ILE A 111 0.04 7.07 -0.36
N SER A 112 0.07 8.25 -0.99
CA SER A 112 1.31 8.99 -1.23
C SER A 112 2.05 9.29 0.07
N LYS A 113 1.33 9.82 1.07
CA LYS A 113 1.88 10.11 2.39
C LYS A 113 2.39 8.85 3.07
N SER A 114 1.62 7.77 3.04
CA SER A 114 2.00 6.48 3.64
C SER A 114 3.22 5.86 2.97
N VAL A 115 3.35 6.00 1.65
CA VAL A 115 4.51 5.52 0.90
C VAL A 115 5.75 6.36 1.23
N ILE A 116 5.64 7.69 1.20
CA ILE A 116 6.76 8.60 1.50
C ILE A 116 7.24 8.43 2.95
N GLU A 117 6.33 8.20 3.90
CA GLU A 117 6.67 7.98 5.31
C GLU A 117 7.57 6.76 5.51
N VAL A 118 7.33 5.67 4.79
CA VAL A 118 8.13 4.44 4.90
C VAL A 118 9.31 4.38 3.93
N LEU A 119 9.30 5.21 2.89
CA LEU A 119 10.35 5.37 1.90
C LEU A 119 10.88 6.82 1.91
N PRO A 120 11.61 7.24 2.94
CA PRO A 120 12.05 8.63 3.09
C PRO A 120 12.95 9.12 1.95
N ASN A 121 13.57 8.21 1.20
CA ASN A 121 14.35 8.55 0.01
C ASN A 121 13.50 9.18 -1.11
N LEU A 122 12.18 9.01 -1.06
CA LEU A 122 11.21 9.66 -1.94
C LEU A 122 10.75 11.03 -1.38
N SER A 123 11.00 11.30 -0.10
CA SER A 123 10.56 12.54 0.55
C SER A 123 11.34 13.75 0.05
N GLY A 124 10.62 14.84 -0.28
CA GLY A 124 11.21 16.13 -0.69
C GLY A 124 11.87 16.12 -2.08
N LYS A 125 12.00 14.95 -2.72
CA LYS A 125 12.62 14.79 -4.04
C LYS A 125 11.62 14.48 -5.13
N ILE A 126 10.43 14.02 -4.77
CA ILE A 126 9.46 13.47 -5.70
C ILE A 126 8.09 14.03 -5.37
N ALA A 127 7.41 14.58 -6.37
CA ALA A 127 5.99 14.85 -6.33
C ALA A 127 5.25 13.53 -6.63
N LEU A 128 4.75 12.87 -5.59
CA LEU A 128 3.91 11.69 -5.72
C LEU A 128 2.48 12.05 -5.32
N GLU A 129 1.65 12.28 -6.34
CA GLU A 129 0.24 12.59 -6.15
C GLU A 129 -0.59 11.30 -6.16
N ALA A 130 -1.76 11.34 -5.52
CA ALA A 130 -2.64 10.18 -5.50
C ALA A 130 -4.10 10.54 -5.31
N MET A 131 -4.96 9.71 -5.92
CA MET A 131 -6.40 9.73 -5.72
C MET A 131 -6.94 8.31 -5.51
N SER A 132 -8.17 8.20 -5.04
CA SER A 132 -8.83 6.91 -4.83
C SER A 132 -10.25 6.93 -5.38
N TYR A 133 -10.55 5.94 -6.21
CA TYR A 133 -11.92 5.60 -6.58
C TYR A 133 -12.45 4.54 -5.64
N ARG A 134 -13.62 4.80 -5.08
CA ARG A 134 -14.42 3.80 -4.40
C ARG A 134 -15.43 3.25 -5.40
N ILE A 135 -15.42 1.95 -5.62
CA ILE A 135 -16.27 1.27 -6.59
C ILE A 135 -17.20 0.27 -5.90
N PRO A 136 -18.37 -0.02 -6.47
CA PRO A 136 -19.37 -0.94 -5.88
C PRO A 136 -18.98 -2.41 -6.07
N THR A 137 -17.87 -2.82 -5.48
CA THR A 137 -17.39 -4.20 -5.39
C THR A 137 -17.09 -4.53 -3.94
N ASP A 138 -17.09 -5.81 -3.59
CA ASP A 138 -16.98 -6.23 -2.19
C ASP A 138 -15.54 -6.30 -1.70
N ILE A 139 -14.62 -6.76 -2.55
CA ILE A 139 -13.25 -7.09 -2.15
C ILE A 139 -12.29 -6.96 -3.33
N VAL A 140 -11.00 -6.93 -3.04
CA VAL A 140 -9.86 -6.77 -3.94
C VAL A 140 -9.75 -5.37 -4.51
N SER A 141 -8.68 -4.73 -4.13
CA SER A 141 -8.27 -3.41 -4.60
C SER A 141 -7.20 -3.50 -5.68
N SER A 142 -7.06 -2.42 -6.41
CA SER A 142 -5.92 -2.26 -7.29
C SER A 142 -5.30 -0.87 -7.19
N VAL A 143 -4.03 -0.78 -7.60
CA VAL A 143 -3.29 0.47 -7.74
C VAL A 143 -2.81 0.56 -9.18
N TYR A 144 -3.29 1.56 -9.90
CA TYR A 144 -2.72 1.98 -11.17
C TYR A 144 -1.77 3.15 -10.92
N GLY A 145 -0.58 3.11 -11.51
CA GLY A 145 0.38 4.19 -11.36
C GLY A 145 1.06 4.54 -12.66
N VAL A 146 1.39 5.83 -12.77
CA VAL A 146 2.26 6.35 -13.83
C VAL A 146 3.41 7.06 -13.14
N LEU A 147 4.63 6.62 -13.42
CA LEU A 147 5.85 7.13 -12.80
C LEU A 147 6.80 7.62 -13.88
N LYS A 148 7.40 8.77 -13.66
CA LYS A 148 8.58 9.19 -14.40
C LYS A 148 9.81 8.58 -13.74
N ILE A 149 10.61 7.82 -14.50
CA ILE A 149 11.81 7.14 -14.04
C ILE A 149 13.04 7.72 -14.76
N LYS A 150 14.17 7.80 -14.04
CA LYS A 150 15.40 8.37 -14.63
C LYS A 150 16.11 7.40 -15.55
N LYS A 151 16.13 6.12 -15.18
CA LYS A 151 16.85 5.09 -15.93
C LYS A 151 15.99 4.58 -17.06
N LYS A 152 16.41 4.80 -18.31
CA LYS A 152 15.76 4.23 -19.48
C LYS A 152 15.88 2.71 -19.46
N VAL A 153 14.79 2.03 -19.75
CA VAL A 153 14.69 0.57 -19.72
C VAL A 153 13.59 0.10 -20.66
N THR A 154 13.77 -1.05 -21.28
CA THR A 154 12.69 -1.70 -22.03
C THR A 154 11.68 -2.35 -21.08
N LYS A 155 10.45 -2.58 -21.57
CA LYS A 155 9.43 -3.30 -20.80
C LYS A 155 9.93 -4.67 -20.34
N ASP A 156 10.59 -5.42 -21.22
CA ASP A 156 11.04 -6.78 -20.94
C ASP A 156 12.14 -6.78 -19.86
N ASP A 157 13.11 -5.87 -19.96
CA ASP A 157 14.15 -5.73 -18.93
C ASP A 157 13.58 -5.25 -17.60
N PHE A 158 12.60 -4.36 -17.63
CA PHE A 158 11.87 -3.95 -16.43
C PHE A 158 11.20 -5.15 -15.76
N ILE A 159 10.38 -5.90 -16.51
CA ILE A 159 9.68 -7.09 -15.98
C ILE A 159 10.68 -8.13 -15.46
N LYS A 160 11.78 -8.37 -16.17
CA LYS A 160 12.85 -9.29 -15.75
C LYS A 160 13.50 -8.83 -14.43
N THR A 161 13.82 -7.54 -14.30
CA THR A 161 14.41 -6.95 -13.10
C THR A 161 13.46 -7.04 -11.92
N ILE A 162 12.21 -6.62 -12.10
CA ILE A 162 11.18 -6.69 -11.07
C ILE A 162 10.96 -8.15 -10.63
N SER A 163 10.79 -9.08 -11.56
CA SER A 163 10.59 -10.50 -11.25
C SER A 163 11.73 -11.11 -10.45
N LYS A 164 12.99 -10.73 -10.76
CA LYS A 164 14.18 -11.17 -10.01
C LYS A 164 14.19 -10.61 -8.58
N LYS A 165 13.79 -9.35 -8.39
CA LYS A 165 13.77 -8.69 -7.07
C LYS A 165 12.56 -9.12 -6.23
N MET A 166 11.48 -9.50 -6.88
CA MET A 166 10.26 -10.02 -6.26
C MET A 166 10.40 -11.47 -5.76
N ASN A 167 11.60 -11.95 -5.54
CA ASN A 167 11.88 -13.34 -5.15
C ASN A 167 11.14 -13.72 -3.86
N PRO A 168 10.48 -14.93 -3.81
CA PRO A 168 9.77 -15.45 -2.63
C PRO A 168 10.64 -15.59 -1.36
N LYS A 169 11.95 -15.63 -1.49
CA LYS A 169 12.88 -15.58 -0.34
C LYS A 169 12.83 -14.26 0.41
N PHE A 170 12.25 -13.22 -0.16
CA PHE A 170 12.00 -11.97 0.52
C PHE A 170 10.76 -12.09 1.39
N LEU A 171 10.85 -12.93 2.43
CA LEU A 171 10.04 -12.90 3.63
C LEU A 171 8.50 -12.88 3.42
N GLY A 172 7.97 -13.70 2.51
CA GLY A 172 6.50 -13.75 2.35
C GLY A 172 5.86 -12.42 1.91
N VAL A 173 6.64 -11.38 1.63
CA VAL A 173 6.18 -10.20 0.90
C VAL A 173 6.05 -10.60 -0.53
N CYS A 174 4.94 -11.21 -0.77
CA CYS A 174 4.71 -11.89 -2.00
C CYS A 174 4.32 -10.89 -3.06
N TYR A 175 5.19 -10.74 -3.99
CA TYR A 175 4.84 -10.20 -5.29
C TYR A 175 4.49 -11.36 -6.21
N GLY A 176 3.60 -11.10 -7.11
CA GLY A 176 3.35 -11.97 -8.22
C GLY A 176 3.38 -11.16 -9.50
N SER A 177 3.70 -11.81 -10.59
CA SER A 177 3.52 -11.27 -11.91
C SER A 177 2.73 -12.28 -12.72
N PHE A 178 1.65 -11.83 -13.33
CA PHE A 178 0.86 -12.67 -14.22
C PHE A 178 0.96 -12.17 -15.65
N LYS A 179 1.27 -13.08 -16.55
CA LYS A 179 1.34 -12.82 -17.98
C LYS A 179 -0.04 -12.81 -18.66
N LYS A 180 -1.06 -13.35 -17.98
CA LYS A 180 -2.45 -13.38 -18.45
C LYS A 180 -3.26 -12.34 -17.71
N GLU A 181 -4.21 -11.73 -18.41
CA GLU A 181 -5.20 -10.84 -17.80
C GLU A 181 -6.11 -11.59 -16.85
N ARG A 182 -6.43 -10.96 -15.71
CA ARG A 182 -7.28 -11.52 -14.67
C ARG A 182 -8.19 -10.42 -14.13
N VAL A 183 -9.25 -10.81 -13.43
CA VAL A 183 -10.20 -9.92 -12.78
C VAL A 183 -10.06 -9.94 -11.26
N SER A 184 -10.70 -9.03 -10.57
CA SER A 184 -10.56 -8.88 -9.11
C SER A 184 -10.82 -10.17 -8.34
N LEU A 185 -11.85 -10.93 -8.71
CA LEU A 185 -12.22 -12.16 -8.00
C LEU A 185 -11.14 -13.26 -8.04
N ASP A 186 -10.25 -13.22 -9.03
CA ASP A 186 -9.13 -14.17 -9.14
C ASP A 186 -8.06 -13.98 -8.04
N TYR A 187 -8.15 -12.88 -7.30
CA TYR A 187 -7.16 -12.51 -6.28
C TYR A 187 -7.70 -12.59 -4.85
N ILE A 188 -8.91 -13.07 -4.66
CA ILE A 188 -9.49 -13.28 -3.34
C ILE A 188 -8.63 -14.27 -2.55
N LYS A 189 -8.32 -13.94 -1.30
CA LYS A 189 -7.44 -14.69 -0.39
C LYS A 189 -6.00 -14.86 -0.89
N ASP A 190 -5.58 -14.05 -1.84
CA ASP A 190 -4.17 -14.01 -2.21
C ASP A 190 -3.36 -13.29 -1.11
N SER A 191 -2.39 -13.98 -0.53
CA SER A 191 -1.60 -13.46 0.59
C SER A 191 -0.48 -12.51 0.17
N ARG A 192 -0.27 -12.33 -1.13
CA ARG A 192 0.78 -11.45 -1.65
C ARG A 192 0.43 -9.98 -1.43
N SER A 193 1.41 -9.20 -1.01
CA SER A 193 1.24 -7.76 -0.77
C SER A 193 0.76 -7.03 -2.00
N SER A 194 1.34 -7.37 -3.17
CA SER A 194 0.91 -6.86 -4.46
C SER A 194 1.26 -7.82 -5.58
N ILE A 195 0.48 -7.77 -6.63
CA ILE A 195 0.59 -8.63 -7.79
C ILE A 195 0.64 -7.75 -9.03
N LEU A 196 1.84 -7.66 -9.63
CA LEU A 196 2.03 -6.86 -10.84
C LEU A 196 1.38 -7.54 -12.04
N SER A 197 0.49 -6.82 -12.72
CA SER A 197 0.02 -7.22 -14.04
C SER A 197 1.08 -6.85 -15.07
N SER A 198 1.92 -7.81 -15.47
CA SER A 198 2.90 -7.58 -16.54
C SER A 198 2.23 -7.26 -17.88
N PHE A 199 1.01 -7.75 -18.08
CA PHE A 199 0.19 -7.45 -19.26
C PHE A 199 -0.16 -5.97 -19.33
N ARG A 200 -0.51 -5.34 -18.20
CA ARG A 200 -0.89 -3.92 -18.08
C ARG A 200 0.28 -3.00 -17.70
N THR A 201 1.50 -3.50 -17.80
CA THR A 201 2.70 -2.68 -17.61
C THR A 201 3.18 -2.19 -18.96
N SER A 202 3.47 -0.89 -19.07
CA SER A 202 4.10 -0.32 -20.26
C SER A 202 5.17 0.69 -19.88
N ILE A 203 6.13 0.85 -20.77
CA ILE A 203 7.17 1.87 -20.68
C ILE A 203 7.20 2.61 -22.01
N ASN A 204 7.08 3.92 -21.94
CA ASN A 204 7.18 4.82 -23.07
C ASN A 204 8.19 5.92 -22.69
N ASP A 205 9.38 5.87 -23.26
CA ASP A 205 10.54 6.69 -22.90
C ASP A 205 10.89 6.57 -21.40
N ASP A 206 10.60 7.60 -20.63
CA ASP A 206 10.84 7.67 -19.19
C ASP A 206 9.56 7.49 -18.35
N LEU A 207 8.43 7.21 -18.99
CA LEU A 207 7.15 6.98 -18.35
C LEU A 207 6.87 5.48 -18.19
N LEU A 208 6.86 5.03 -16.96
CA LEU A 208 6.41 3.70 -16.55
C LEU A 208 4.95 3.75 -16.13
N SER A 209 4.07 3.02 -16.79
CA SER A 209 2.74 2.72 -16.26
C SER A 209 2.66 1.28 -15.76
N PHE A 210 1.97 1.07 -14.65
CA PHE A 210 1.84 -0.25 -14.04
C PHE A 210 0.49 -0.41 -13.35
N HIS A 211 0.11 -1.66 -13.15
CA HIS A 211 -1.11 -2.02 -12.43
C HIS A 211 -0.81 -3.13 -11.42
N LEU A 212 -1.14 -2.87 -10.14
CA LEU A 212 -1.00 -3.82 -9.04
C LEU A 212 -2.38 -4.25 -8.55
N TRP A 213 -2.55 -5.56 -8.34
CA TRP A 213 -3.68 -6.10 -7.61
C TRP A 213 -3.28 -6.45 -6.18
N HIS A 214 -4.21 -6.38 -5.25
CA HIS A 214 -4.04 -6.88 -3.89
C HIS A 214 -5.40 -7.16 -3.23
N ASP A 215 -5.47 -8.23 -2.47
CA ASP A 215 -6.59 -8.43 -1.56
C ASP A 215 -6.43 -7.47 -0.37
N ASN A 216 -7.29 -6.46 -0.30
CA ASN A 216 -7.18 -5.38 0.69
C ASN A 216 -7.48 -5.81 2.12
N GLU A 217 -8.05 -6.99 2.32
CA GLU A 217 -8.31 -7.58 3.62
C GLU A 217 -7.30 -8.69 3.94
N TYR A 218 -7.29 -9.76 3.18
CA TYR A 218 -6.48 -10.94 3.47
C TYR A 218 -4.97 -10.67 3.39
N ALA A 219 -4.49 -10.05 2.31
CA ALA A 219 -3.08 -9.72 2.18
C ALA A 219 -2.64 -8.71 3.24
N TYR A 220 -3.49 -7.74 3.57
CA TYR A 220 -3.19 -6.77 4.63
C TYR A 220 -3.14 -7.44 6.01
N CYS A 221 -4.10 -8.29 6.36
CA CYS A 221 -4.06 -9.07 7.61
C CYS A 221 -2.82 -9.96 7.68
N ARG A 222 -2.40 -10.54 6.58
CA ARG A 222 -1.16 -11.33 6.54
C ARG A 222 0.07 -10.44 6.83
N ARG A 223 0.14 -9.23 6.28
CA ARG A 223 1.25 -8.30 6.58
C ARG A 223 1.23 -7.82 8.02
N ILE A 224 0.06 -7.57 8.59
CA ILE A 224 -0.09 -7.28 10.02
C ILE A 224 0.51 -8.41 10.86
N TYR A 225 0.13 -9.65 10.58
CA TYR A 225 0.66 -10.82 11.27
C TYR A 225 2.17 -10.91 11.16
N ASP A 226 2.73 -10.83 9.95
CA ASP A 226 4.16 -10.93 9.70
C ASP A 226 4.94 -9.81 10.42
N ALA A 227 4.42 -8.58 10.39
CA ALA A 227 5.02 -7.45 11.09
C ALA A 227 5.02 -7.66 12.61
N ILE A 228 3.90 -8.04 13.20
CA ILE A 228 3.79 -8.28 14.65
C ILE A 228 4.73 -9.41 15.07
N MET A 229 4.76 -10.53 14.35
CA MET A 229 5.64 -11.66 14.67
C MET A 229 7.12 -11.29 14.60
N GLN A 230 7.48 -10.44 13.64
CA GLN A 230 8.87 -9.96 13.52
C GLN A 230 9.25 -8.94 14.60
N LEU A 231 8.36 -7.99 14.88
CA LEU A 231 8.66 -6.86 15.76
C LEU A 231 8.47 -7.19 17.26
N SER A 232 7.79 -8.29 17.58
CA SER A 232 7.60 -8.75 18.96
C SER A 232 8.80 -9.53 19.51
N ARG A 233 9.66 -10.03 18.63
CA ARG A 233 10.92 -10.71 18.98
C ARG A 233 11.93 -9.68 19.45
#